data_e30d83fb8d91607032a9f64526680ca8
#
_entry.id   e30d83fb8d91607032a9f64526680ca8
#
_cell.length_a   1.000
_cell.length_b   1.000
_cell.length_c   1.000
_cell.angle_alpha   90.00
_cell.angle_beta   90.00
_cell.angle_gamma   90.00
#
_symmetry.space_group_name_H-M   'P 1'
#
loop_
_entity.id
_entity.type
_entity.pdbx_description
1 polymer ?
#
loop_
_entity_poly.entity_id
_entity_poly.type
_entity_poly.pdbx_seq_one_letter_code
_entity_poly.pdbx_strand_id
1 'polypeptide(L)'
;AATSASGTMAVKYGTMKTVITGLTVVLPNGDIMNTGGRTKKTSAGYNLTNLFVGSEGTLGIITEIQLRLSPIPESIMSAVCHFSSLEDAVKTAQDVIQYGIQIARIEMLNKDQMEISINYSKLQDVKPLPTLFFEFHGSEVSNKESIKIVEELSKNNKGSSFKWAKSLEERNKLWKARWDVYYSVK
;
A
#
# COMPACT_ATOMS: atom_id res chain seq x y z
N ALA A 1 4.32 14.75 5.06
CA ALA A 1 3.20 15.69 5.15
C ALA A 1 3.24 16.71 4.00
N ALA A 2 4.31 17.51 3.89
CA ALA A 2 4.38 18.60 2.91
C ALA A 2 4.18 18.14 1.45
N THR A 3 4.75 17.00 1.05
CA THR A 3 4.59 16.42 -0.30
C THR A 3 3.36 15.51 -0.44
N SER A 4 2.54 15.35 0.61
CA SER A 4 1.44 14.38 0.65
C SER A 4 1.85 12.94 0.27
N ALA A 5 3.10 12.56 0.52
CA ALA A 5 3.63 11.25 0.17
C ALA A 5 2.85 10.13 0.88
N SER A 6 2.50 9.09 0.13
CA SER A 6 1.78 7.93 0.63
C SER A 6 2.51 6.65 0.20
N GLY A 7 2.54 5.66 1.10
CA GLY A 7 3.14 4.36 0.82
C GLY A 7 2.16 3.38 0.18
N THR A 8 2.66 2.21 -0.16
CA THR A 8 1.89 1.12 -0.79
C THR A 8 0.77 0.57 0.11
N MET A 9 0.86 0.80 1.43
CA MET A 9 -0.17 0.43 2.41
C MET A 9 -1.35 1.42 2.48
N ALA A 10 -1.39 2.43 1.62
CA ALA A 10 -2.48 3.41 1.60
C ALA A 10 -3.85 2.78 1.36
N VAL A 11 -3.90 1.64 0.70
CA VAL A 11 -5.15 0.88 0.46
C VAL A 11 -5.87 0.58 1.78
N LYS A 12 -5.15 0.13 2.81
CA LYS A 12 -5.72 -0.18 4.13
C LYS A 12 -5.69 1.00 5.09
N TYR A 13 -4.56 1.67 5.19
CA TYR A 13 -4.31 2.64 6.26
C TYR A 13 -4.57 4.09 5.84
N GLY A 14 -4.84 4.32 4.56
CA GLY A 14 -5.10 5.64 4.01
C GLY A 14 -3.84 6.40 3.61
N THR A 15 -4.04 7.58 3.10
CA THR A 15 -2.99 8.50 2.64
C THR A 15 -2.58 9.46 3.74
N MET A 16 -1.55 10.28 3.51
CA MET A 16 -1.15 11.35 4.43
C MET A 16 -2.32 12.27 4.79
N LYS A 17 -3.20 12.58 3.84
CA LYS A 17 -4.40 13.40 4.09
C LYS A 17 -5.38 12.76 5.08
N THR A 18 -5.41 11.43 5.19
CA THR A 18 -6.33 10.72 6.07
C THR A 18 -5.72 10.36 7.43
N VAL A 19 -4.40 10.27 7.53
CA VAL A 19 -3.72 9.89 8.78
C VAL A 19 -3.23 11.09 9.58
N ILE A 20 -3.01 12.26 8.95
CA ILE A 20 -2.67 13.49 9.65
C ILE A 20 -3.95 14.09 10.22
N THR A 21 -3.98 14.27 11.54
CA THR A 21 -5.14 14.82 12.27
C THR A 21 -4.95 16.25 12.70
N GLY A 22 -3.70 16.74 12.74
CA GLY A 22 -3.39 18.13 13.12
C GLY A 22 -1.96 18.51 12.74
N LEU A 23 -1.73 19.81 12.60
CA LEU A 23 -0.43 20.40 12.25
C LEU A 23 -0.17 21.66 13.09
N THR A 24 1.09 21.90 13.41
CA THR A 24 1.59 23.23 13.78
C THR A 24 2.36 23.78 12.59
N VAL A 25 2.00 24.98 12.13
CA VAL A 25 2.53 25.61 10.92
C VAL A 25 3.00 27.03 11.21
N VAL A 26 4.18 27.40 10.75
CA VAL A 26 4.66 28.78 10.71
C VAL A 26 4.24 29.41 9.39
N LEU A 27 3.44 30.46 9.44
CA LEU A 27 2.95 31.20 8.28
C LEU A 27 4.01 32.17 7.71
N PRO A 28 3.84 32.68 6.47
CA PRO A 28 4.81 33.60 5.86
C PRO A 28 5.07 34.90 6.64
N ASN A 29 4.10 35.35 7.46
CA ASN A 29 4.22 36.52 8.34
C ASN A 29 4.91 36.20 9.69
N GLY A 30 5.30 34.93 9.93
CA GLY A 30 5.92 34.47 11.16
C GLY A 30 4.95 33.99 12.24
N ASP A 31 3.64 34.11 12.03
CA ASP A 31 2.64 33.63 13.00
C ASP A 31 2.64 32.10 13.05
N ILE A 32 2.38 31.57 14.25
CA ILE A 32 2.23 30.12 14.48
C ILE A 32 0.74 29.78 14.48
N MET A 33 0.35 28.87 13.63
CA MET A 33 -1.04 28.39 13.52
C MET A 33 -1.12 26.90 13.83
N ASN A 34 -2.11 26.52 14.64
CA ASN A 34 -2.46 25.12 14.86
C ASN A 34 -3.72 24.73 14.08
N THR A 35 -3.69 23.59 13.40
CA THR A 35 -4.84 23.07 12.64
C THR A 35 -5.27 21.72 13.17
N GLY A 36 -6.57 21.40 12.99
CA GLY A 36 -7.11 20.09 13.36
C GLY A 36 -7.11 19.82 14.86
N GLY A 37 -6.97 18.55 15.23
CA GLY A 37 -7.00 18.10 16.62
C GLY A 37 -7.07 16.58 16.74
N ARG A 38 -7.21 16.10 18.00
CA ARG A 38 -7.24 14.65 18.31
C ARG A 38 -8.54 13.95 17.91
N THR A 39 -9.59 14.70 17.62
CA THR A 39 -10.89 14.14 17.27
C THR A 39 -10.88 13.61 15.84
N LYS A 40 -11.43 12.40 15.66
CA LYS A 40 -11.57 11.79 14.33
C LYS A 40 -12.53 12.56 13.41
N LYS A 41 -13.52 13.25 14.00
CA LYS A 41 -14.58 13.96 13.28
C LYS A 41 -14.75 15.35 13.87
N THR A 42 -14.81 16.36 13.00
CA THR A 42 -15.26 17.70 13.33
C THR A 42 -16.17 18.21 12.22
N SER A 43 -17.17 19.02 12.57
CA SER A 43 -18.02 19.75 11.62
C SER A 43 -17.76 21.25 11.65
N ALA A 44 -16.73 21.68 12.40
CA ALA A 44 -16.40 23.10 12.59
C ALA A 44 -15.41 23.58 11.52
N GLY A 45 -15.86 24.48 10.66
CA GLY A 45 -15.03 25.22 9.70
C GLY A 45 -14.40 24.38 8.58
N TYR A 46 -13.42 24.98 7.94
CA TYR A 46 -12.67 24.33 6.86
C TYR A 46 -11.62 23.34 7.40
N ASN A 47 -11.33 22.32 6.63
CA ASN A 47 -10.25 21.37 6.93
C ASN A 47 -8.89 21.97 6.53
N LEU A 48 -8.36 22.86 7.37
CA LEU A 48 -7.07 23.50 7.12
C LEU A 48 -5.92 22.49 7.17
N THR A 49 -6.01 21.41 7.96
CA THR A 49 -5.00 20.36 7.99
C THR A 49 -4.78 19.80 6.59
N ASN A 50 -5.86 19.44 5.87
CA ASN A 50 -5.75 18.91 4.52
C ASN A 50 -5.35 19.96 3.46
N LEU A 51 -5.52 21.24 3.75
CA LEU A 51 -5.00 22.32 2.90
C LEU A 51 -3.46 22.36 2.93
N PHE A 52 -2.87 22.22 4.11
CA PHE A 52 -1.41 22.24 4.26
C PHE A 52 -0.73 20.93 3.85
N VAL A 53 -1.42 19.78 3.95
CA VAL A 53 -0.88 18.50 3.47
C VAL A 53 -0.78 18.52 1.94
N GLY A 54 0.43 18.45 1.42
CA GLY A 54 0.71 18.57 -0.02
C GLY A 54 0.96 20.00 -0.49
N SER A 55 1.11 20.96 0.40
CA SER A 55 1.39 22.37 0.06
C SER A 55 2.85 22.64 -0.36
N GLU A 56 3.77 21.69 -0.09
CA GLU A 56 5.20 21.77 -0.42
C GLU A 56 5.87 23.08 0.00
N GLY A 57 5.45 23.63 1.16
CA GLY A 57 5.98 24.86 1.72
C GLY A 57 5.38 26.15 1.17
N THR A 58 4.46 26.08 0.20
CA THR A 58 3.88 27.28 -0.44
C THR A 58 2.93 28.07 0.48
N LEU A 59 2.38 27.43 1.50
CA LEU A 59 1.44 28.05 2.45
C LEU A 59 2.06 28.33 3.84
N GLY A 60 3.19 27.70 4.14
CA GLY A 60 3.88 27.81 5.41
C GLY A 60 4.77 26.61 5.69
N ILE A 61 5.52 26.67 6.79
CA ILE A 61 6.46 25.64 7.23
C ILE A 61 5.78 24.76 8.29
N ILE A 62 5.61 23.48 8.00
CA ILE A 62 5.08 22.49 8.96
C ILE A 62 6.19 22.14 9.97
N THR A 63 5.97 22.42 11.25
CA THR A 63 6.93 22.17 12.32
C THR A 63 6.54 20.99 13.21
N GLU A 64 5.23 20.73 13.35
CA GLU A 64 4.73 19.60 14.13
C GLU A 64 3.61 18.89 13.39
N ILE A 65 3.53 17.58 13.56
CA ILE A 65 2.55 16.72 12.89
C ILE A 65 1.90 15.79 13.91
N GLN A 66 0.57 15.84 14.00
CA GLN A 66 -0.21 14.88 14.77
C GLN A 66 -0.71 13.78 13.87
N LEU A 67 -0.37 12.53 14.20
CA LEU A 67 -0.71 11.34 13.40
C LEU A 67 -1.71 10.45 14.12
N ARG A 68 -2.65 9.90 13.38
CA ARG A 68 -3.43 8.76 13.79
C ARG A 68 -2.62 7.49 13.58
N LEU A 69 -2.44 6.70 14.64
CA LEU A 69 -1.75 5.42 14.60
C LEU A 69 -2.75 4.27 14.43
N SER A 70 -2.32 3.22 13.76
CA SER A 70 -3.01 1.94 13.71
C SER A 70 -2.30 0.94 14.62
N PRO A 71 -3.01 -0.01 15.24
CA PRO A 71 -2.39 -1.06 16.02
C PRO A 71 -1.51 -1.95 15.14
N ILE A 72 -0.49 -2.56 15.75
CA ILE A 72 0.31 -3.60 15.10
C ILE A 72 -0.61 -4.81 14.84
N PRO A 73 -0.69 -5.32 13.61
CA PRO A 73 -1.53 -6.47 13.32
C PRO A 73 -1.02 -7.74 14.01
N GLU A 74 -1.93 -8.56 14.51
CA GLU A 74 -1.62 -9.86 15.12
C GLU A 74 -0.88 -10.78 14.15
N SER A 75 -1.30 -10.77 12.88
CA SER A 75 -0.74 -11.60 11.83
C SER A 75 -0.56 -10.78 10.54
N ILE A 76 0.57 -11.03 9.87
CA ILE A 76 0.86 -10.52 8.53
C ILE A 76 1.09 -11.72 7.63
N MET A 77 0.36 -11.79 6.52
CA MET A 77 0.55 -12.81 5.49
C MET A 77 0.70 -12.16 4.13
N SER A 78 1.44 -12.80 3.23
CA SER A 78 1.65 -12.31 1.87
C SER A 78 1.29 -13.39 0.86
N ALA A 79 0.84 -12.99 -0.32
CA ALA A 79 0.61 -13.88 -1.45
C ALA A 79 1.11 -13.26 -2.76
N VAL A 80 1.37 -14.13 -3.73
CA VAL A 80 1.78 -13.76 -5.08
C VAL A 80 1.02 -14.61 -6.07
N CYS A 81 0.55 -14.00 -7.16
CA CYS A 81 -0.10 -14.70 -8.28
C CYS A 81 0.41 -14.16 -9.61
N HIS A 82 0.68 -15.06 -10.55
CA HIS A 82 1.09 -14.73 -11.92
C HIS A 82 -0.10 -14.82 -12.87
N PHE A 83 -0.11 -13.98 -13.91
CA PHE A 83 -1.19 -13.93 -14.91
C PHE A 83 -0.61 -14.00 -16.32
N SER A 84 -1.40 -14.54 -17.27
CA SER A 84 -1.01 -14.59 -18.67
C SER A 84 -1.12 -13.24 -19.36
N SER A 85 -2.01 -12.36 -18.88
CA SER A 85 -2.22 -11.02 -19.41
C SER A 85 -2.26 -9.97 -18.30
N LEU A 86 -2.00 -8.72 -18.67
CA LEU A 86 -2.10 -7.58 -17.76
C LEU A 86 -3.56 -7.32 -17.37
N GLU A 87 -4.49 -7.51 -18.31
CA GLU A 87 -5.93 -7.33 -18.13
C GLU A 87 -6.48 -8.27 -17.05
N ASP A 88 -6.07 -9.54 -17.06
CA ASP A 88 -6.49 -10.53 -16.06
C ASP A 88 -5.96 -10.16 -14.65
N ALA A 89 -4.72 -9.63 -14.57
CA ALA A 89 -4.16 -9.13 -13.31
C ALA A 89 -4.92 -7.90 -12.80
N VAL A 90 -5.18 -6.91 -13.65
CA VAL A 90 -5.94 -5.70 -13.28
C VAL A 90 -7.37 -6.08 -12.86
N LYS A 91 -8.03 -6.97 -13.60
CA LYS A 91 -9.37 -7.46 -13.24
C LYS A 91 -9.39 -8.10 -11.86
N THR A 92 -8.38 -8.92 -11.55
CA THR A 92 -8.26 -9.53 -10.21
C THR A 92 -8.10 -8.46 -9.12
N ALA A 93 -7.26 -7.45 -9.34
CA ALA A 93 -7.08 -6.36 -8.38
C ALA A 93 -8.39 -5.59 -8.15
N GLN A 94 -9.15 -5.31 -9.20
CA GLN A 94 -10.47 -4.69 -9.12
C GLN A 94 -11.45 -5.56 -8.32
N ASP A 95 -11.53 -6.84 -8.62
CA ASP A 95 -12.43 -7.77 -7.94
C ASP A 95 -12.10 -7.85 -6.44
N VAL A 96 -10.82 -7.95 -6.06
CA VAL A 96 -10.39 -7.97 -4.66
C VAL A 96 -10.90 -6.73 -3.90
N ILE A 97 -10.79 -5.54 -4.52
CA ILE A 97 -11.27 -4.29 -3.90
C ILE A 97 -12.80 -4.25 -3.87
N GLN A 98 -13.48 -4.63 -4.95
CA GLN A 98 -14.94 -4.60 -5.05
C GLN A 98 -15.62 -5.60 -4.08
N TYR A 99 -14.99 -6.74 -3.83
CA TYR A 99 -15.46 -7.70 -2.80
C TYR A 99 -15.23 -7.22 -1.36
N GLY A 100 -14.58 -6.06 -1.18
CA GLY A 100 -14.34 -5.48 0.14
C GLY A 100 -13.31 -6.25 0.97
N ILE A 101 -12.42 -7.01 0.31
CA ILE A 101 -11.36 -7.75 1.01
C ILE A 101 -10.44 -6.77 1.73
N GLN A 102 -10.17 -7.04 3.02
CA GLN A 102 -9.32 -6.21 3.87
C GLN A 102 -7.83 -6.40 3.54
N ILE A 103 -7.45 -6.01 2.32
CA ILE A 103 -6.06 -6.10 1.85
C ILE A 103 -5.24 -4.94 2.40
N ALA A 104 -4.02 -5.23 2.88
CA ALA A 104 -3.13 -4.20 3.41
C ALA A 104 -2.40 -3.45 2.29
N ARG A 105 -1.95 -4.18 1.29
CA ARG A 105 -1.43 -3.63 0.04
C ARG A 105 -1.61 -4.62 -1.10
N ILE A 106 -1.75 -4.09 -2.29
CA ILE A 106 -1.81 -4.81 -3.55
C ILE A 106 -0.92 -4.06 -4.55
N GLU A 107 0.03 -4.75 -5.12
CA GLU A 107 1.03 -4.21 -6.04
C GLU A 107 1.11 -5.07 -7.28
N MET A 108 1.41 -4.44 -8.39
CA MET A 108 1.52 -5.13 -9.67
C MET A 108 2.86 -4.81 -10.34
N LEU A 109 3.50 -5.83 -10.87
CA LEU A 109 4.57 -5.69 -11.86
C LEU A 109 4.09 -6.25 -13.20
N ASN A 110 4.31 -5.51 -14.27
CA ASN A 110 4.08 -6.02 -15.62
C ASN A 110 5.20 -7.00 -16.02
N LYS A 111 5.07 -7.60 -17.21
CA LYS A 111 6.03 -8.58 -17.71
C LYS A 111 7.46 -8.04 -17.76
N ASP A 112 7.65 -6.83 -18.29
CA ASP A 112 8.98 -6.25 -18.49
C ASP A 112 9.65 -5.92 -17.15
N GLN A 113 8.89 -5.36 -16.20
CA GLN A 113 9.38 -5.12 -14.84
C GLN A 113 9.73 -6.41 -14.11
N MET A 114 8.94 -7.46 -14.28
CA MET A 114 9.27 -8.79 -13.74
C MET A 114 10.55 -9.34 -14.33
N GLU A 115 10.76 -9.27 -15.65
CA GLU A 115 11.95 -9.74 -16.32
C GLU A 115 13.22 -9.02 -15.83
N ILE A 116 13.17 -7.68 -15.75
CA ILE A 116 14.27 -6.87 -15.25
C ILE A 116 14.58 -7.22 -13.77
N SER A 117 13.55 -7.34 -12.93
CA SER A 117 13.71 -7.67 -11.51
C SER A 117 14.24 -9.09 -11.29
N ILE A 118 13.79 -10.07 -12.08
CA ILE A 118 14.27 -11.45 -12.01
C ILE A 118 15.77 -11.50 -12.34
N ASN A 119 16.19 -10.82 -13.41
CA ASN A 119 17.59 -10.76 -13.84
C ASN A 119 18.47 -10.07 -12.79
N TYR A 120 18.03 -8.94 -12.26
CA TYR A 120 18.75 -8.20 -11.21
C TYR A 120 18.89 -9.00 -9.92
N SER A 121 17.79 -9.57 -9.43
CA SER A 121 17.74 -10.29 -8.16
C SER A 121 18.18 -11.75 -8.27
N LYS A 122 18.49 -12.23 -9.48
CA LYS A 122 18.87 -13.63 -9.79
C LYS A 122 17.86 -14.64 -9.22
N LEU A 123 16.57 -14.33 -9.39
CA LEU A 123 15.49 -15.19 -8.91
C LEU A 123 15.40 -16.45 -9.77
N GLN A 124 15.42 -17.61 -9.11
CA GLN A 124 15.25 -18.90 -9.76
C GLN A 124 13.75 -19.29 -9.75
N ASP A 125 13.33 -20.04 -10.76
CA ASP A 125 11.98 -20.61 -10.88
C ASP A 125 10.82 -19.57 -10.90
N VAL A 126 11.11 -18.33 -11.30
CA VAL A 126 10.12 -17.27 -11.47
C VAL A 126 10.03 -16.90 -12.95
N LYS A 127 8.82 -16.94 -13.52
CA LYS A 127 8.59 -16.55 -14.92
C LYS A 127 8.32 -15.05 -15.04
N PRO A 128 8.80 -14.39 -16.13
CA PRO A 128 8.50 -12.99 -16.40
C PRO A 128 7.06 -12.85 -16.94
N LEU A 129 6.12 -12.86 -16.03
CA LEU A 129 4.69 -12.70 -16.30
C LEU A 129 4.13 -11.54 -15.47
N PRO A 130 3.04 -10.88 -15.90
CA PRO A 130 2.32 -9.94 -15.04
C PRO A 130 2.02 -10.59 -13.69
N THR A 131 2.39 -9.91 -12.59
CA THR A 131 2.35 -10.50 -11.25
C THR A 131 1.70 -9.55 -10.27
N LEU A 132 0.73 -10.05 -9.49
CA LEU A 132 0.17 -9.37 -8.33
C LEU A 132 0.84 -9.87 -7.05
N PHE A 133 1.16 -8.91 -6.19
CA PHE A 133 1.68 -9.10 -4.85
C PHE A 133 0.66 -8.59 -3.84
N PHE A 134 0.27 -9.44 -2.90
CA PHE A 134 -0.74 -9.14 -1.90
C PHE A 134 -0.14 -9.20 -0.50
N GLU A 135 -0.61 -8.33 0.40
CA GLU A 135 -0.30 -8.45 1.81
C GLU A 135 -1.57 -8.24 2.65
N PHE A 136 -1.75 -9.07 3.65
CA PHE A 136 -2.93 -9.13 4.51
C PHE A 136 -2.49 -8.85 5.95
N HIS A 137 -3.19 -7.93 6.63
CA HIS A 137 -2.98 -7.55 8.02
C HIS A 137 -4.26 -7.77 8.81
N GLY A 138 -4.24 -8.63 9.81
CA GLY A 138 -5.41 -8.95 10.63
C GLY A 138 -5.12 -10.03 11.65
N SER A 139 -6.14 -10.77 12.06
CA SER A 139 -5.97 -12.02 12.78
C SER A 139 -5.54 -13.15 11.82
N GLU A 140 -4.97 -14.23 12.35
CA GLU A 140 -4.57 -15.36 11.52
C GLU A 140 -5.76 -15.98 10.77
N VAL A 141 -6.91 -16.05 11.42
CA VAL A 141 -8.14 -16.60 10.82
C VAL A 141 -8.64 -15.74 9.70
N SER A 142 -8.77 -14.42 9.91
CA SER A 142 -9.24 -13.49 8.88
C SER A 142 -8.30 -13.41 7.68
N ASN A 143 -6.98 -13.47 7.91
CA ASN A 143 -6.01 -13.47 6.82
C ASN A 143 -6.11 -14.75 5.97
N LYS A 144 -6.27 -15.92 6.59
CA LYS A 144 -6.47 -17.18 5.86
C LYS A 144 -7.75 -17.20 5.03
N GLU A 145 -8.83 -16.65 5.56
CA GLU A 145 -10.10 -16.51 4.83
C GLU A 145 -9.93 -15.56 3.63
N SER A 146 -9.36 -14.38 3.84
CA SER A 146 -9.07 -13.43 2.77
C SER A 146 -8.19 -14.02 1.67
N ILE A 147 -7.15 -14.78 2.04
CA ILE A 147 -6.26 -15.47 1.10
C ILE A 147 -7.03 -16.46 0.23
N LYS A 148 -7.94 -17.26 0.82
CA LYS A 148 -8.76 -18.21 0.04
C LYS A 148 -9.63 -17.50 -0.99
N ILE A 149 -10.29 -16.41 -0.59
CA ILE A 149 -11.13 -15.63 -1.51
C ILE A 149 -10.29 -15.03 -2.62
N VAL A 150 -9.13 -14.43 -2.30
CA VAL A 150 -8.22 -13.86 -3.31
C VAL A 150 -7.66 -14.93 -4.24
N GLU A 151 -7.39 -16.13 -3.74
CA GLU A 151 -6.98 -17.26 -4.57
C GLU A 151 -8.08 -17.68 -5.56
N GLU A 152 -9.33 -17.74 -5.12
CA GLU A 152 -10.48 -18.06 -5.98
C GLU A 152 -10.69 -16.96 -7.04
N LEU A 153 -10.66 -15.68 -6.66
CA LEU A 153 -10.75 -14.56 -7.60
C LEU A 153 -9.61 -14.58 -8.62
N SER A 154 -8.40 -14.88 -8.17
CA SER A 154 -7.24 -15.03 -9.06
C SER A 154 -7.44 -16.16 -10.06
N LYS A 155 -7.92 -17.34 -9.63
CA LYS A 155 -8.22 -18.48 -10.51
C LYS A 155 -9.29 -18.16 -11.53
N ASN A 156 -10.36 -17.47 -11.13
CA ASN A 156 -11.45 -17.06 -12.03
C ASN A 156 -10.96 -16.12 -13.13
N ASN A 157 -9.94 -15.34 -12.85
CA ASN A 157 -9.27 -14.44 -13.81
C ASN A 157 -7.97 -15.04 -14.38
N LYS A 158 -7.91 -16.38 -14.53
CA LYS A 158 -6.79 -17.11 -15.16
C LYS A 158 -5.42 -16.93 -14.48
N GLY A 159 -5.44 -16.59 -13.19
CA GLY A 159 -4.21 -16.56 -12.37
C GLY A 159 -3.60 -17.95 -12.23
N SER A 160 -2.29 -17.99 -12.15
CA SER A 160 -1.49 -19.22 -12.05
C SER A 160 -0.45 -19.11 -10.92
N SER A 161 -0.01 -20.26 -10.42
CA SER A 161 1.06 -20.33 -9.42
C SER A 161 0.81 -19.44 -8.19
N PHE A 162 -0.43 -19.41 -7.68
CA PHE A 162 -0.75 -18.71 -6.44
C PHE A 162 0.06 -19.31 -5.29
N LYS A 163 0.85 -18.48 -4.61
CA LYS A 163 1.66 -18.86 -3.45
C LYS A 163 1.43 -17.87 -2.32
N TRP A 164 1.39 -18.34 -1.10
CA TRP A 164 1.30 -17.49 0.08
C TRP A 164 2.26 -17.92 1.19
N ALA A 165 2.59 -17.00 2.08
CA ALA A 165 3.53 -17.21 3.17
C ALA A 165 3.13 -16.41 4.42
N LYS A 166 3.45 -16.98 5.61
CA LYS A 166 3.25 -16.36 6.92
C LYS A 166 4.58 -15.91 7.54
N SER A 167 5.63 -16.73 7.43
CA SER A 167 6.93 -16.40 8.04
C SER A 167 7.53 -15.16 7.38
N LEU A 168 8.28 -14.37 8.16
CA LEU A 168 8.92 -13.15 7.66
C LEU A 168 9.88 -13.46 6.49
N GLU A 169 10.64 -14.54 6.61
CA GLU A 169 11.61 -14.95 5.59
C GLU A 169 10.92 -15.29 4.26
N GLU A 170 9.88 -16.13 4.30
CA GLU A 170 9.14 -16.50 3.09
C GLU A 170 8.40 -15.31 2.48
N ARG A 171 7.81 -14.43 3.29
CA ARG A 171 7.18 -13.19 2.81
C ARG A 171 8.21 -12.30 2.11
N ASN A 172 9.37 -12.10 2.70
CA ASN A 172 10.46 -11.33 2.10
C ASN A 172 10.91 -11.93 0.76
N LYS A 173 10.97 -13.27 0.67
CA LYS A 173 11.28 -13.97 -0.57
C LYS A 173 10.23 -13.70 -1.66
N LEU A 174 8.93 -13.74 -1.32
CA LEU A 174 7.85 -13.44 -2.26
C LEU A 174 7.91 -11.98 -2.76
N TRP A 175 8.22 -11.03 -1.88
CA TRP A 175 8.25 -9.60 -2.20
C TRP A 175 9.55 -9.13 -2.84
N LYS A 176 10.59 -9.97 -2.91
CA LYS A 176 11.92 -9.56 -3.37
C LYS A 176 11.91 -8.92 -4.75
N ALA A 177 11.22 -9.52 -5.72
CA ALA A 177 11.12 -8.96 -7.07
C ALA A 177 10.52 -7.55 -7.07
N ARG A 178 9.49 -7.31 -6.25
CA ARG A 178 8.84 -6.01 -6.14
C ARG A 178 9.71 -4.95 -5.48
N TRP A 179 10.48 -5.32 -4.47
CA TRP A 179 11.36 -4.37 -3.80
C TRP A 179 12.56 -3.99 -4.67
N ASP A 180 13.11 -4.95 -5.38
CA ASP A 180 14.30 -4.75 -6.19
C ASP A 180 14.01 -3.98 -7.51
N VAL A 181 12.74 -3.82 -7.91
CA VAL A 181 12.38 -3.17 -9.17
C VAL A 181 12.96 -1.76 -9.33
N TYR A 182 12.99 -0.97 -8.26
CA TYR A 182 13.55 0.38 -8.30
C TYR A 182 15.05 0.39 -8.62
N TYR A 183 15.80 -0.55 -8.06
CA TYR A 183 17.24 -0.67 -8.29
C TYR A 183 17.55 -1.35 -9.63
N SER A 184 16.65 -2.19 -10.10
CA SER A 184 16.83 -2.94 -11.36
C SER A 184 16.64 -2.10 -12.62
N VAL A 185 15.95 -0.94 -12.52
CA VAL A 185 15.69 -0.01 -13.64
C VAL A 185 16.64 1.19 -13.65
N LYS A 186 17.57 1.28 -12.70
CA LYS A 186 18.65 2.26 -12.67
C LYS A 186 19.83 1.81 -13.49
#